data_4177f19f5e89dfed70a258246bd7a2ad
#
_entry.id   4177f19f5e89dfed70a258246bd7a2ad
#
_cell.length_a   1.000
_cell.length_b   1.000
_cell.length_c   1.000
_cell.angle_alpha   90.00
_cell.angle_beta   90.00
_cell.angle_gamma   90.00
#
_symmetry.space_group_name_H-M   'P 1'
#
loop_
_entity.id
_entity.type
_entity.pdbx_description
1 polymer ?
#
loop_
_entity_poly.entity_id
_entity_poly.type
_entity_poly.pdbx_seq_one_letter_code
_entity_poly.pdbx_strand_id
1 'polypeptide(L)'
;MIIGGEKVRSERTLLAGVENGKHMMSADSVRFLVLHCSATRCNQDYSVEQMSRDHKARGFYDIGYHFYIRKDGTMTQHRKLLEVGAHARPYNRCSIGICYEGGLDEQGKPCNTLNSLQFERIKELLVVLKRLFPKAEIVGHRDLPGTSPKE
;
A
#
# COMPACT_ATOMS: atom_id res chain seq x y z
N MET A 1 -7.87 -7.71 16.07
CA MET A 1 -8.19 -6.58 15.20
C MET A 1 -8.73 -7.11 13.89
N ILE A 2 -9.82 -6.55 13.40
CA ILE A 2 -10.48 -7.00 12.16
C ILE A 2 -10.67 -5.82 11.24
N ILE A 3 -10.31 -5.99 9.97
CA ILE A 3 -10.57 -5.03 8.90
C ILE A 3 -11.33 -5.77 7.81
N GLY A 4 -12.56 -5.32 7.47
CA GLY A 4 -13.37 -5.93 6.42
C GLY A 4 -13.72 -7.39 6.65
N GLY A 5 -13.88 -7.81 7.89
CA GLY A 5 -14.19 -9.20 8.24
C GLY A 5 -12.98 -10.12 8.30
N GLU A 6 -11.80 -9.67 7.90
CA GLU A 6 -10.57 -10.45 7.98
C GLU A 6 -9.81 -10.11 9.24
N LYS A 7 -9.24 -11.13 9.88
CA LYS A 7 -8.43 -10.94 11.07
C LYS A 7 -7.07 -10.37 10.69
N VAL A 8 -6.77 -9.17 11.16
CA VAL A 8 -5.46 -8.56 11.03
C VAL A 8 -4.65 -8.89 12.27
N ARG A 9 -3.34 -9.02 12.13
CA ARG A 9 -2.42 -9.28 13.25
C ARG A 9 -2.59 -8.22 14.33
N SER A 10 -2.33 -8.60 15.60
CA SER A 10 -2.34 -7.66 16.71
C SER A 10 -1.33 -6.53 16.45
N GLU A 11 -1.54 -5.37 17.08
CA GLU A 11 -0.62 -4.23 16.96
C GLU A 11 0.83 -4.62 17.25
N ARG A 12 1.03 -5.44 18.28
CA ARG A 12 2.36 -5.92 18.65
C ARG A 12 3.00 -6.73 17.53
N THR A 13 2.24 -7.61 16.88
CA THR A 13 2.73 -8.40 15.76
C THR A 13 3.01 -7.54 14.54
N LEU A 14 2.12 -6.56 14.25
CA LEU A 14 2.30 -5.66 13.13
C LEU A 14 3.59 -4.84 13.25
N LEU A 15 4.00 -4.50 14.47
CA LEU A 15 5.20 -3.72 14.73
C LEU A 15 6.45 -4.58 14.96
N ALA A 16 6.32 -5.92 14.91
CA ALA A 16 7.46 -6.82 15.07
C ALA A 16 8.46 -6.65 13.93
N GLY A 17 9.70 -7.07 14.17
CA GLY A 17 10.76 -7.07 13.18
C GLY A 17 10.41 -7.89 11.96
N VAL A 18 11.16 -7.71 10.88
CA VAL A 18 10.90 -8.29 9.58
C VAL A 18 11.81 -9.48 9.29
N GLU A 19 11.29 -10.40 8.48
CA GLU A 19 12.03 -11.58 8.03
C GLU A 19 12.71 -11.33 6.68
N ASN A 20 12.12 -10.48 5.84
CA ASN A 20 12.58 -10.16 4.50
C ASN A 20 12.82 -8.65 4.38
N GLY A 21 13.80 -8.26 3.58
CA GLY A 21 14.08 -6.87 3.33
C GLY A 21 14.60 -6.09 4.53
N LYS A 22 14.72 -4.79 4.35
CA LYS A 22 15.18 -3.85 5.39
C LYS A 22 13.99 -3.38 6.21
N HIS A 23 14.23 -2.94 7.44
CA HIS A 23 13.17 -2.44 8.31
C HIS A 23 13.46 -1.01 8.79
N MET A 24 12.40 -0.30 9.15
CA MET A 24 12.46 1.02 9.75
C MET A 24 12.82 0.89 11.23
N MET A 25 13.42 1.92 11.80
CA MET A 25 13.95 1.86 13.16
C MET A 25 12.84 1.71 14.21
N SER A 26 11.72 2.40 14.03
CA SER A 26 10.62 2.39 14.99
C SER A 26 9.34 2.91 14.37
N ALA A 27 8.23 2.83 15.10
CA ALA A 27 6.97 3.43 14.68
C ALA A 27 7.10 4.93 14.43
N ASP A 28 7.92 5.63 15.21
CA ASP A 28 8.13 7.08 15.04
C ASP A 28 8.84 7.41 13.73
N SER A 29 9.47 6.45 13.08
CA SER A 29 10.09 6.64 11.76
C SER A 29 9.06 6.80 10.65
N VAL A 30 7.82 6.39 10.87
CA VAL A 30 6.78 6.44 9.86
C VAL A 30 6.17 7.84 9.82
N ARG A 31 6.45 8.56 8.73
CA ARG A 31 6.01 9.94 8.53
C ARG A 31 4.84 10.05 7.57
N PHE A 32 4.65 9.07 6.69
CA PHE A 32 3.64 9.12 5.65
C PHE A 32 2.92 7.79 5.50
N LEU A 33 1.61 7.87 5.29
CA LEU A 33 0.78 6.78 4.79
C LEU A 33 0.44 7.15 3.36
N VAL A 34 1.01 6.44 2.38
CA VAL A 34 0.98 6.85 0.97
C VAL A 34 -0.03 6.01 0.20
N LEU A 35 -1.00 6.68 -0.42
CA LEU A 35 -2.00 6.04 -1.25
C LEU A 35 -1.54 6.00 -2.69
N HIS A 36 -1.61 4.82 -3.30
CA HIS A 36 -1.26 4.55 -4.68
C HIS A 36 -2.43 3.87 -5.39
N CYS A 37 -2.42 3.93 -6.72
CA CYS A 37 -3.21 3.02 -7.54
C CYS A 37 -2.26 2.10 -8.31
N SER A 38 -2.77 0.96 -8.74
CA SER A 38 -1.97 0.01 -9.53
C SER A 38 -1.69 0.51 -10.95
N ALA A 39 -2.37 1.57 -11.38
CA ALA A 39 -2.31 2.10 -12.75
C ALA A 39 -2.69 1.02 -13.76
N THR A 40 -3.82 0.36 -13.51
CA THR A 40 -4.39 -0.66 -14.38
C THR A 40 -5.79 -0.25 -14.80
N ARG A 41 -6.26 -0.78 -15.93
CA ARG A 41 -7.57 -0.43 -16.48
C ARG A 41 -8.69 -0.95 -15.60
N CYS A 42 -9.74 -0.16 -15.45
CA CYS A 42 -10.87 -0.50 -14.57
C CYS A 42 -11.65 -1.72 -15.03
N ASN A 43 -11.55 -2.10 -16.30
CA ASN A 43 -12.22 -3.28 -16.87
C ASN A 43 -11.30 -4.51 -16.94
N GLN A 44 -10.11 -4.45 -16.34
CA GLN A 44 -9.18 -5.57 -16.27
C GLN A 44 -8.88 -5.92 -14.82
N ASP A 45 -8.66 -7.19 -14.56
CA ASP A 45 -8.23 -7.64 -13.25
C ASP A 45 -6.71 -7.56 -13.15
N TYR A 46 -6.23 -7.14 -12.00
CA TYR A 46 -4.80 -7.14 -11.71
C TYR A 46 -4.58 -7.93 -10.43
N SER A 47 -4.32 -9.23 -10.59
CA SER A 47 -4.21 -10.14 -9.46
C SER A 47 -2.96 -9.88 -8.62
N VAL A 48 -3.00 -10.35 -7.37
CA VAL A 48 -1.84 -10.33 -6.47
C VAL A 48 -0.65 -11.05 -7.13
N GLU A 49 -0.91 -12.19 -7.77
CA GLU A 49 0.12 -12.99 -8.44
C GLU A 49 0.76 -12.23 -9.59
N GLN A 50 -0.03 -11.52 -10.38
CA GLN A 50 0.50 -10.71 -11.48
C GLN A 50 1.33 -9.54 -10.96
N MET A 51 0.84 -8.85 -9.93
CA MET A 51 1.60 -7.76 -9.30
C MET A 51 2.92 -8.27 -8.73
N SER A 52 2.91 -9.43 -8.09
CA SER A 52 4.13 -10.06 -7.56
C SER A 52 5.15 -10.32 -8.68
N ARG A 53 4.71 -10.91 -9.79
CA ARG A 53 5.58 -11.15 -10.95
C ARG A 53 6.16 -9.86 -11.51
N ASP A 54 5.32 -8.84 -11.66
CA ASP A 54 5.75 -7.55 -12.21
C ASP A 54 6.79 -6.87 -11.31
N HIS A 55 6.57 -6.89 -10.01
CA HIS A 55 7.51 -6.28 -9.07
C HIS A 55 8.83 -7.06 -8.98
N LYS A 56 8.77 -8.38 -9.03
CA LYS A 56 9.98 -9.21 -9.07
C LYS A 56 10.77 -8.97 -10.35
N ALA A 57 10.08 -8.78 -11.48
CA ALA A 57 10.72 -8.44 -12.75
C ALA A 57 11.43 -7.07 -12.70
N ARG A 58 10.97 -6.16 -11.82
CA ARG A 58 11.62 -4.87 -11.58
C ARG A 58 12.78 -4.93 -10.58
N GLY A 59 13.07 -6.12 -10.06
CA GLY A 59 14.17 -6.32 -9.11
C GLY A 59 13.76 -6.31 -7.64
N PHE A 60 12.47 -6.23 -7.32
CA PHE A 60 12.00 -6.31 -5.94
C PHE A 60 11.94 -7.78 -5.50
N TYR A 61 12.11 -8.04 -4.20
CA TYR A 61 11.97 -9.41 -3.70
C TYR A 61 10.51 -9.88 -3.68
N ASP A 62 9.56 -8.94 -3.62
CA ASP A 62 8.13 -9.18 -3.75
C ASP A 62 7.42 -7.84 -3.93
N ILE A 63 6.07 -7.85 -3.84
CA ILE A 63 5.24 -6.64 -3.96
C ILE A 63 5.78 -5.52 -3.06
N GLY A 64 5.93 -4.32 -3.63
CA GLY A 64 6.52 -3.18 -2.96
C GLY A 64 5.59 -2.43 -2.01
N TYR A 65 4.29 -2.65 -2.09
CA TYR A 65 3.31 -2.06 -1.19
C TYR A 65 3.16 -2.89 0.08
N HIS A 66 2.79 -2.23 1.16
CA HIS A 66 2.45 -2.95 2.40
C HIS A 66 1.06 -3.58 2.29
N PHE A 67 0.12 -2.89 1.64
CA PHE A 67 -1.26 -3.37 1.46
C PHE A 67 -1.72 -3.17 0.03
N TYR A 68 -2.55 -4.11 -0.44
CA TYR A 68 -3.18 -4.04 -1.76
C TYR A 68 -4.68 -4.33 -1.62
N ILE A 69 -5.51 -3.43 -2.14
CA ILE A 69 -6.98 -3.53 -2.06
C ILE A 69 -7.54 -3.72 -3.46
N ARG A 70 -8.14 -4.89 -3.71
CA ARG A 70 -8.74 -5.25 -4.99
C ARG A 70 -10.07 -4.53 -5.20
N LYS A 71 -10.59 -4.59 -6.43
CA LYS A 71 -11.86 -3.95 -6.81
C LYS A 71 -13.04 -4.44 -5.99
N ASP A 72 -13.02 -5.69 -5.55
CA ASP A 72 -14.08 -6.26 -4.69
C ASP A 72 -13.92 -5.90 -3.21
N GLY A 73 -12.92 -5.10 -2.86
CA GLY A 73 -12.64 -4.70 -1.50
C GLY A 73 -11.75 -5.66 -0.72
N THR A 74 -11.34 -6.79 -1.30
CA THR A 74 -10.38 -7.68 -0.62
C THR A 74 -9.05 -6.99 -0.42
N MET A 75 -8.48 -7.14 0.78
CA MET A 75 -7.20 -6.56 1.13
C MET A 75 -6.19 -7.65 1.45
N THR A 76 -4.97 -7.49 0.93
CA THR A 76 -3.85 -8.38 1.26
C THR A 76 -2.69 -7.56 1.78
N GLN A 77 -1.92 -8.14 2.71
CA GLN A 77 -0.73 -7.51 3.27
C GLN A 77 0.51 -8.23 2.74
N HIS A 78 1.46 -7.46 2.21
CA HIS A 78 2.64 -8.01 1.53
C HIS A 78 3.94 -7.67 2.21
N ARG A 79 3.94 -6.67 3.08
CA ARG A 79 5.10 -6.31 3.89
C ARG A 79 4.64 -6.03 5.31
N LYS A 80 5.47 -6.39 6.28
CA LYS A 80 5.22 -6.01 7.67
C LYS A 80 5.33 -4.50 7.79
N LEU A 81 4.65 -3.89 8.76
CA LEU A 81 4.52 -2.43 8.82
C LEU A 81 5.86 -1.69 8.88
N LEU A 82 6.83 -2.21 9.64
CA LEU A 82 8.14 -1.57 9.71
C LEU A 82 9.13 -2.09 8.66
N GLU A 83 8.71 -3.00 7.81
CA GLU A 83 9.49 -3.44 6.66
C GLU A 83 9.51 -2.32 5.62
N VAL A 84 10.70 -1.97 5.12
CA VAL A 84 10.84 -0.92 4.12
C VAL A 84 10.20 -1.38 2.82
N GLY A 85 9.27 -0.60 2.28
CA GLY A 85 8.61 -0.89 1.02
C GLY A 85 9.45 -0.49 -0.20
N ALA A 86 8.86 -0.66 -1.37
CA ALA A 86 9.42 -0.22 -2.64
C ALA A 86 8.29 0.41 -3.46
N HIS A 87 7.86 1.61 -3.05
CA HIS A 87 6.65 2.24 -3.60
C HIS A 87 6.75 3.76 -3.76
N ALA A 88 7.68 4.43 -3.10
CA ALA A 88 7.73 5.90 -3.09
C ALA A 88 9.15 6.42 -2.81
N ARG A 89 10.13 6.07 -3.67
CA ARG A 89 11.49 6.59 -3.51
C ARG A 89 11.47 8.14 -3.59
N PRO A 90 12.14 8.85 -2.67
CA PRO A 90 13.06 8.39 -1.64
C PRO A 90 12.43 8.16 -0.25
N TYR A 91 11.11 8.03 -0.16
CA TYR A 91 10.37 7.97 1.12
C TYR A 91 10.10 6.55 1.63
N ASN A 92 10.67 5.52 1.00
CA ASN A 92 10.40 4.13 1.38
C ASN A 92 10.73 3.83 2.85
N ARG A 93 11.74 4.48 3.40
CA ARG A 93 12.18 4.24 4.78
C ARG A 93 11.36 4.97 5.84
N CYS A 94 10.41 5.79 5.42
CA CYS A 94 9.59 6.57 6.36
C CYS A 94 8.10 6.54 5.99
N SER A 95 7.66 5.52 5.26
CA SER A 95 6.28 5.46 4.79
C SER A 95 5.73 4.05 4.70
N ILE A 96 4.40 3.97 4.76
CA ILE A 96 3.61 2.77 4.50
C ILE A 96 2.89 2.97 3.18
N GLY A 97 3.04 2.02 2.26
CA GLY A 97 2.40 2.09 0.94
C GLY A 97 1.09 1.29 0.90
N ILE A 98 0.03 1.94 0.47
CA ILE A 98 -1.31 1.36 0.33
C ILE A 98 -1.73 1.56 -1.12
N CYS A 99 -2.01 0.46 -1.83
CA CYS A 99 -2.36 0.50 -3.23
C CYS A 99 -3.76 -0.03 -3.45
N TYR A 100 -4.55 0.63 -4.31
CA TYR A 100 -5.82 0.07 -4.76
C TYR A 100 -5.73 -0.32 -6.24
N GLU A 101 -6.48 -1.37 -6.60
CA GLU A 101 -6.56 -1.88 -7.97
C GLU A 101 -7.33 -0.90 -8.85
N GLY A 102 -6.71 -0.39 -9.91
CA GLY A 102 -7.33 0.53 -10.85
C GLY A 102 -6.48 1.76 -11.14
N GLY A 103 -7.14 2.88 -11.37
CA GLY A 103 -6.49 4.16 -11.65
C GLY A 103 -6.47 4.55 -13.12
N LEU A 104 -6.88 3.66 -14.04
CA LEU A 104 -7.01 3.95 -15.45
C LEU A 104 -8.43 3.61 -15.93
N ASP A 105 -8.95 4.39 -16.90
CA ASP A 105 -10.21 4.08 -17.54
C ASP A 105 -10.05 2.92 -18.54
N GLU A 106 -11.14 2.56 -19.23
CA GLU A 106 -11.12 1.45 -20.18
C GLU A 106 -10.16 1.66 -21.34
N GLN A 107 -9.81 2.91 -21.65
CA GLN A 107 -8.86 3.26 -22.70
C GLN A 107 -7.43 3.42 -22.20
N GLY A 108 -7.20 3.21 -20.90
CA GLY A 108 -5.87 3.33 -20.32
C GLY A 108 -5.47 4.73 -19.91
N LYS A 109 -6.41 5.67 -19.84
CA LYS A 109 -6.12 7.03 -19.39
C LYS A 109 -6.28 7.15 -17.87
N PRO A 110 -5.48 8.00 -17.22
CA PRO A 110 -5.64 8.23 -15.77
C PRO A 110 -7.06 8.65 -15.43
N CYS A 111 -7.63 7.98 -14.43
CA CYS A 111 -9.00 8.19 -14.02
C CYS A 111 -9.18 7.76 -12.56
N ASN A 112 -10.02 8.46 -11.82
CA ASN A 112 -10.37 8.01 -10.47
C ASN A 112 -11.37 6.86 -10.58
N THR A 113 -10.89 5.64 -10.44
CA THR A 113 -11.70 4.42 -10.50
C THR A 113 -11.98 3.83 -9.12
N LEU A 114 -11.62 4.54 -8.04
CA LEU A 114 -11.85 4.07 -6.68
C LEU A 114 -13.35 3.86 -6.44
N ASN A 115 -13.74 2.64 -6.10
CA ASN A 115 -15.15 2.32 -5.82
C ASN A 115 -15.44 2.36 -4.32
N SER A 116 -16.73 2.21 -3.96
CA SER A 116 -17.14 2.28 -2.56
C SER A 116 -16.59 1.16 -1.70
N LEU A 117 -16.42 -0.04 -2.25
CA LEU A 117 -15.82 -1.17 -1.51
C LEU A 117 -14.37 -0.90 -1.17
N GLN A 118 -13.61 -0.38 -2.11
CA GLN A 118 -12.21 -0.01 -1.91
C GLN A 118 -12.10 1.15 -0.91
N PHE A 119 -12.93 2.17 -1.06
CA PHE A 119 -12.93 3.34 -0.19
C PHE A 119 -13.17 2.94 1.27
N GLU A 120 -14.18 2.11 1.52
CA GLU A 120 -14.49 1.66 2.87
C GLU A 120 -13.35 0.84 3.47
N ARG A 121 -12.70 -0.01 2.68
CA ARG A 121 -11.57 -0.79 3.14
C ARG A 121 -10.37 0.07 3.49
N ILE A 122 -10.06 1.03 2.63
CA ILE A 122 -8.96 1.98 2.87
C ILE A 122 -9.23 2.79 4.14
N LYS A 123 -10.47 3.24 4.31
CA LYS A 123 -10.85 4.02 5.49
C LYS A 123 -10.65 3.23 6.78
N GLU A 124 -11.10 1.97 6.82
CA GLU A 124 -10.88 1.08 7.97
C GLU A 124 -9.39 0.92 8.26
N LEU A 125 -8.58 0.67 7.23
CA LEU A 125 -7.14 0.49 7.36
C LEU A 125 -6.48 1.77 7.90
N LEU A 126 -6.85 2.93 7.37
CA LEU A 126 -6.26 4.19 7.81
C LEU A 126 -6.56 4.51 9.27
N VAL A 127 -7.76 4.14 9.77
CA VAL A 127 -8.09 4.29 11.19
C VAL A 127 -7.11 3.52 12.04
N VAL A 128 -6.83 2.27 11.69
CA VAL A 128 -5.87 1.43 12.41
C VAL A 128 -4.46 1.99 12.32
N LEU A 129 -4.02 2.36 11.12
CA LEU A 129 -2.65 2.86 10.90
C LEU A 129 -2.42 4.19 11.61
N LYS A 130 -3.41 5.07 11.69
CA LYS A 130 -3.28 6.33 12.42
C LYS A 130 -3.15 6.15 13.92
N ARG A 131 -3.70 5.07 14.47
CA ARG A 131 -3.47 4.71 15.87
C ARG A 131 -2.04 4.29 16.13
N LEU A 132 -1.48 3.51 15.19
CA LEU A 132 -0.10 3.01 15.30
C LEU A 132 0.93 4.09 14.97
N PHE A 133 0.59 4.98 14.06
CA PHE A 133 1.48 6.03 13.55
C PHE A 133 0.77 7.39 13.61
N PRO A 134 0.52 7.92 14.82
CA PRO A 134 -0.31 9.14 14.96
C PRO A 134 0.32 10.38 14.34
N LYS A 135 1.63 10.40 14.14
CA LYS A 135 2.33 11.52 13.51
C LYS A 135 2.40 11.41 11.99
N ALA A 136 2.01 10.27 11.41
CA ALA A 136 2.07 10.07 9.97
C ALA A 136 0.98 10.86 9.26
N GLU A 137 1.35 11.47 8.13
CA GLU A 137 0.41 12.19 7.27
C GLU A 137 -0.10 11.26 6.18
N ILE A 138 -1.39 11.35 5.87
CA ILE A 138 -2.01 10.62 4.77
C ILE A 138 -1.82 11.46 3.51
N VAL A 139 -1.13 10.90 2.52
CA VAL A 139 -0.80 11.60 1.27
C VAL A 139 -1.02 10.69 0.07
N GLY A 140 -1.25 11.28 -1.10
CA GLY A 140 -1.16 10.56 -2.36
C GLY A 140 0.29 10.52 -2.83
N HIS A 141 0.63 9.55 -3.67
CA HIS A 141 1.98 9.43 -4.20
C HIS A 141 2.46 10.73 -4.87
N ARG A 142 1.59 11.36 -5.65
CA ARG A 142 1.91 12.61 -6.36
C ARG A 142 2.17 13.81 -5.44
N ASP A 143 1.74 13.72 -4.18
CA ASP A 143 1.90 14.81 -3.22
C ASP A 143 3.30 14.83 -2.59
N LEU A 144 4.11 13.81 -2.83
CA LEU A 144 5.46 13.70 -2.29
C LEU A 144 6.48 14.24 -3.29
N PRO A 145 7.21 15.32 -2.94
CA PRO A 145 8.20 15.90 -3.85
C PRO A 145 9.32 14.91 -4.21
N GLY A 146 9.71 14.90 -5.47
CA GLY A 146 10.86 14.11 -5.93
C GLY A 146 10.61 12.64 -6.14
N THR A 147 9.35 12.17 -6.03
CA THR A 147 9.03 10.78 -6.37
C THR A 147 8.90 10.60 -7.87
N SER A 148 9.19 9.37 -8.32
CA SER A 148 8.99 9.00 -9.71
C SER A 148 7.48 8.84 -9.99
N PRO A 149 6.96 9.36 -11.13
CA PRO A 149 5.56 9.18 -11.49
C PRO A 149 5.12 7.73 -11.67
N LYS A 150 6.07 6.81 -11.82
CA LYS A 150 5.81 5.38 -12.06
C LYS A 150 5.87 4.51 -10.81
N GLU A 151 6.13 5.10 -9.66
CA GLU A 151 6.20 4.36 -8.39
C GLU A 151 4.91 4.46 -7.63
#